data_c4779ae3f6ec530c2bf71d2916655ce8
#
_entry.id   c4779ae3f6ec530c2bf71d2916655ce8
#
_cell.length_a   1.000
_cell.length_b   1.000
_cell.length_c   1.000
_cell.angle_alpha   90.00
_cell.angle_beta   90.00
_cell.angle_gamma   90.00
#
_symmetry.space_group_name_H-M   'P 1'
#
loop_
_entity.id
_entity.type
_entity.pdbx_description
1 polymer ?
#
loop_
_entity_poly.entity_id
_entity_poly.type
_entity_poly.pdbx_seq_one_letter_code
_entity_poly.pdbx_strand_id
1 'polypeptide(L)'
;EIMKRMKDYGGMASCTQLAVKYGETKNFYNSGSVALARRICEATGITPAVREDGSTQWWTILYTGRDAGKDEDGSFVWKLRDELSAALDQTDLSGIELYVAAAPGEQDRGYWWLTANPKIWSFSDIAVGEVQSYTLYNENGNKRRIFQNFLDAKAGDMIIGYESNPVKQIVALGRI
;
A
#
# COMPACT_ATOMS: atom_id res chain seq x y z
N GLU A 1 -2.37 13.40 11.81
CA GLU A 1 -1.70 13.26 10.50
C GLU A 1 -2.70 12.85 9.42
N ILE A 2 -3.27 11.62 9.45
CA ILE A 2 -4.24 11.14 8.44
C ILE A 2 -5.43 12.08 8.27
N MET A 3 -6.00 12.58 9.36
CA MET A 3 -7.13 13.52 9.31
C MET A 3 -6.76 14.84 8.66
N LYS A 4 -5.56 15.37 8.92
CA LYS A 4 -5.07 16.60 8.27
C LYS A 4 -4.92 16.40 6.77
N ARG A 5 -4.32 15.28 6.35
CA ARG A 5 -4.15 14.93 4.92
C ARG A 5 -5.49 14.76 4.23
N MET A 6 -6.44 14.06 4.87
CA MET A 6 -7.79 13.90 4.34
C MET A 6 -8.49 15.26 4.18
N LYS A 7 -8.37 16.14 5.17
CA LYS A 7 -8.95 17.48 5.12
C LYS A 7 -8.31 18.35 4.03
N ASP A 8 -6.97 18.35 3.93
CA ASP A 8 -6.22 19.07 2.89
C ASP A 8 -6.55 18.55 1.47
N TYR A 9 -6.89 17.27 1.33
CA TYR A 9 -7.36 16.69 0.07
C TYR A 9 -8.76 17.18 -0.35
N GLY A 10 -9.48 17.88 0.52
CA GLY A 10 -10.84 18.34 0.30
C GLY A 10 -11.90 17.53 1.08
N GLY A 11 -11.47 16.73 2.05
CA GLY A 11 -12.35 15.96 2.93
C GLY A 11 -12.92 14.68 2.34
N MET A 12 -12.58 14.35 1.09
CA MET A 12 -13.05 13.14 0.41
C MET A 12 -11.94 12.53 -0.47
N ALA A 13 -11.56 11.29 -0.19
CA ALA A 13 -10.51 10.58 -0.94
C ALA A 13 -10.57 9.07 -0.70
N SER A 14 -9.99 8.28 -1.62
CA SER A 14 -9.60 6.90 -1.35
C SER A 14 -8.22 6.83 -0.68
N CYS A 15 -7.90 5.69 -0.05
CA CYS A 15 -6.54 5.45 0.47
C CYS A 15 -5.47 5.53 -0.63
N THR A 16 -5.82 5.15 -1.86
CA THR A 16 -4.93 5.23 -3.02
C THR A 16 -4.59 6.68 -3.36
N GLN A 17 -5.60 7.54 -3.44
CA GLN A 17 -5.42 8.96 -3.73
C GLN A 17 -4.57 9.66 -2.66
N LEU A 18 -4.81 9.36 -1.38
CA LEU A 18 -3.99 9.90 -0.28
C LEU A 18 -2.54 9.42 -0.36
N ALA A 19 -2.32 8.13 -0.67
CA ALA A 19 -0.99 7.57 -0.84
C ALA A 19 -0.22 8.25 -1.99
N VAL A 20 -0.87 8.46 -3.12
CA VAL A 20 -0.28 9.16 -4.28
C VAL A 20 0.07 10.61 -3.94
N LYS A 21 -0.83 11.33 -3.27
CA LYS A 21 -0.62 12.76 -3.00
C LYS A 21 0.38 13.03 -1.87
N TYR A 22 0.32 12.27 -0.78
CA TYR A 22 1.04 12.60 0.45
C TYR A 22 2.15 11.61 0.81
N GLY A 23 2.35 10.55 0.04
CA GLY A 23 3.23 9.43 0.37
C GLY A 23 2.57 8.45 1.34
N GLU A 24 3.33 7.53 1.90
CA GLU A 24 2.90 6.37 2.65
C GLU A 24 2.20 5.31 1.79
N THR A 25 1.82 4.21 2.41
CA THR A 25 1.08 3.13 1.73
C THR A 25 -0.43 3.30 1.90
N LYS A 26 -1.22 2.69 1.00
CA LYS A 26 -2.68 2.61 1.18
C LYS A 26 -3.05 2.00 2.53
N ASN A 27 -2.28 1.00 2.98
CA ASN A 27 -2.53 0.33 4.26
C ASN A 27 -2.25 1.24 5.46
N PHE A 28 -1.31 2.18 5.36
CA PHE A 28 -1.08 3.20 6.38
C PHE A 28 -2.36 4.01 6.65
N TYR A 29 -3.02 4.49 5.61
CA TYR A 29 -4.28 5.25 5.74
C TYR A 29 -5.42 4.41 6.26
N ASN A 30 -5.56 3.16 5.78
CA ASN A 30 -6.60 2.25 6.23
C ASN A 30 -6.42 1.85 7.70
N SER A 31 -5.28 1.29 8.06
CA SER A 31 -5.02 0.80 9.42
C SER A 31 -4.93 1.93 10.45
N GLY A 32 -4.35 3.08 10.07
CA GLY A 32 -4.30 4.24 10.93
C GLY A 32 -5.68 4.85 11.20
N SER A 33 -6.58 4.85 10.22
CA SER A 33 -7.98 5.24 10.42
C SER A 33 -8.70 4.29 11.37
N VAL A 34 -8.52 2.99 11.23
CA VAL A 34 -9.08 1.99 12.15
C VAL A 34 -8.56 2.19 13.57
N ALA A 35 -7.25 2.41 13.74
CA ALA A 35 -6.65 2.64 15.05
C ALA A 35 -7.17 3.92 15.71
N LEU A 36 -7.36 5.00 14.93
CA LEU A 36 -7.95 6.24 15.43
C LEU A 36 -9.41 6.06 15.83
N ALA A 37 -10.20 5.39 14.99
CA ALA A 37 -11.61 5.11 15.28
C ALA A 37 -11.78 4.33 16.58
N ARG A 38 -10.95 3.31 16.83
CA ARG A 38 -10.95 2.56 18.08
C ARG A 38 -10.70 3.46 19.30
N ARG A 39 -9.66 4.30 19.24
CA ARG A 39 -9.35 5.25 20.34
C ARG A 39 -10.49 6.23 20.59
N ILE A 40 -11.17 6.70 19.56
CA ILE A 40 -12.34 7.57 19.71
C ILE A 40 -13.48 6.81 20.40
N CYS A 41 -13.79 5.60 19.97
CA CYS A 41 -14.81 4.78 20.63
C CYS A 41 -14.50 4.52 22.10
N GLU A 42 -13.26 4.18 22.43
CA GLU A 42 -12.81 3.97 23.80
C GLU A 42 -12.95 5.23 24.66
N ALA A 43 -12.62 6.40 24.10
CA ALA A 43 -12.66 7.66 24.81
C ALA A 43 -14.09 8.23 24.99
N THR A 44 -14.99 7.95 24.04
CA THR A 44 -16.30 8.59 23.96
C THR A 44 -17.48 7.66 24.24
N GLY A 45 -17.26 6.34 24.22
CA GLY A 45 -18.33 5.34 24.33
C GLY A 45 -19.18 5.18 23.07
N ILE A 46 -18.84 5.86 21.96
CA ILE A 46 -19.53 5.69 20.68
C ILE A 46 -19.31 4.30 20.14
N THR A 47 -20.37 3.67 19.65
CA THR A 47 -20.31 2.32 19.06
C THR A 47 -20.28 2.40 17.53
N PRO A 48 -19.31 1.75 16.87
CA PRO A 48 -19.24 1.69 15.42
C PRO A 48 -20.35 0.81 14.83
N ALA A 49 -20.64 1.01 13.55
CA ALA A 49 -21.56 0.14 12.83
C ALA A 49 -21.01 -1.28 12.71
N VAL A 50 -21.90 -2.25 12.66
CA VAL A 50 -21.58 -3.69 12.51
C VAL A 50 -22.17 -4.18 11.19
N ARG A 51 -21.44 -5.02 10.45
CA ARG A 51 -21.91 -5.67 9.24
C ARG A 51 -22.84 -6.84 9.56
N GLU A 52 -23.52 -7.35 8.56
CA GLU A 52 -24.38 -8.54 8.68
C GLU A 52 -23.60 -9.79 9.16
N ASP A 53 -22.33 -9.89 8.81
CA ASP A 53 -21.43 -10.96 9.26
C ASP A 53 -20.89 -10.79 10.68
N GLY A 54 -21.33 -9.76 11.41
CA GLY A 54 -20.87 -9.43 12.75
C GLY A 54 -19.55 -8.67 12.83
N SER A 55 -18.90 -8.39 11.70
CA SER A 55 -17.65 -7.64 11.69
C SER A 55 -17.87 -6.13 11.89
N THR A 56 -16.96 -5.49 12.61
CA THR A 56 -17.07 -4.08 12.95
C THR A 56 -16.60 -3.18 11.81
N GLN A 57 -17.39 -2.19 11.46
CA GLN A 57 -17.05 -1.18 10.45
C GLN A 57 -16.42 0.06 11.11
N TRP A 58 -15.17 -0.04 11.56
CA TRP A 58 -14.47 1.03 12.27
C TRP A 58 -14.41 2.36 11.52
N TRP A 59 -14.29 2.31 10.19
CA TRP A 59 -14.22 3.51 9.35
C TRP A 59 -15.46 4.41 9.49
N THR A 60 -16.62 3.87 9.84
CA THR A 60 -17.89 4.63 9.98
C THR A 60 -17.88 5.66 11.11
N ILE A 61 -16.92 5.55 12.03
CA ILE A 61 -16.71 6.55 13.09
C ILE A 61 -16.16 7.86 12.51
N LEU A 62 -15.25 7.76 11.54
CA LEU A 62 -14.54 8.91 10.97
C LEU A 62 -15.18 9.41 9.67
N TYR A 63 -15.78 8.50 8.93
CA TYR A 63 -16.18 8.75 7.56
C TYR A 63 -17.61 8.28 7.26
N THR A 64 -18.17 8.88 6.24
CA THR A 64 -19.14 8.24 5.34
C THR A 64 -18.35 7.75 4.11
N GLY A 65 -18.96 6.92 3.25
CA GLY A 65 -18.22 6.45 2.08
C GLY A 65 -19.10 5.72 1.07
N ARG A 66 -18.51 5.50 -0.09
CA ARG A 66 -19.10 4.79 -1.23
C ARG A 66 -18.03 4.02 -2.00
N ASP A 67 -18.44 3.07 -2.78
CA ASP A 67 -17.56 2.42 -3.75
C ASP A 67 -17.01 3.45 -4.74
N ALA A 68 -15.75 3.28 -5.13
CA ALA A 68 -15.13 4.14 -6.13
C ALA A 68 -15.74 3.90 -7.51
N GLY A 69 -15.92 4.98 -8.26
CA GLY A 69 -16.32 4.91 -9.67
C GLY A 69 -15.20 4.35 -10.55
N LYS A 70 -15.52 4.05 -11.82
CA LYS A 70 -14.57 3.48 -12.78
C LYS A 70 -13.36 4.39 -13.06
N ASP A 71 -13.54 5.70 -12.93
CA ASP A 71 -12.54 6.73 -13.22
C ASP A 71 -11.87 7.25 -11.93
N GLU A 72 -12.10 6.60 -10.79
CA GLU A 72 -11.53 6.98 -9.50
C GLU A 72 -10.47 5.97 -9.05
N ASP A 73 -9.32 6.46 -8.61
CA ASP A 73 -8.27 5.61 -8.07
C ASP A 73 -8.66 5.01 -6.71
N GLY A 74 -8.59 3.68 -6.62
CA GLY A 74 -8.94 2.93 -5.42
C GLY A 74 -10.24 2.15 -5.55
N SER A 75 -10.62 1.45 -4.49
CA SER A 75 -11.85 0.64 -4.46
C SER A 75 -13.00 1.29 -3.68
N PHE A 76 -12.66 2.17 -2.75
CA PHE A 76 -13.62 2.82 -1.86
C PHE A 76 -13.21 4.25 -1.56
N VAL A 77 -14.15 5.19 -1.64
CA VAL A 77 -13.94 6.61 -1.37
C VAL A 77 -14.56 6.96 -0.02
N TRP A 78 -13.74 7.49 0.87
CA TRP A 78 -14.15 8.01 2.17
C TRP A 78 -14.41 9.51 2.09
N LYS A 79 -15.44 9.97 2.77
CA LYS A 79 -15.73 11.38 3.05
C LYS A 79 -15.68 11.59 4.56
N LEU A 80 -14.94 12.58 5.06
CA LEU A 80 -14.99 12.98 6.46
C LEU A 80 -16.42 13.27 6.89
N ARG A 81 -16.80 12.81 8.07
CA ARG A 81 -18.08 13.21 8.67
C ARG A 81 -18.05 14.71 8.94
N ASP A 82 -19.16 15.36 8.74
CA ASP A 82 -19.24 16.83 8.83
C ASP A 82 -18.88 17.33 10.23
N GLU A 83 -19.25 16.59 11.27
CA GLU A 83 -18.92 16.91 12.68
C GLU A 83 -17.39 16.80 12.92
N LEU A 84 -16.76 15.77 12.35
CA LEU A 84 -15.31 15.60 12.46
C LEU A 84 -14.57 16.67 11.67
N SER A 85 -15.05 17.01 10.49
CA SER A 85 -14.50 18.11 9.69
C SER A 85 -14.55 19.43 10.44
N ALA A 86 -15.69 19.77 11.06
CA ALA A 86 -15.84 20.97 11.87
C ALA A 86 -14.93 20.98 13.11
N ALA A 87 -14.73 19.83 13.77
CA ALA A 87 -13.82 19.71 14.90
C ALA A 87 -12.35 19.91 14.46
N LEU A 88 -11.97 19.41 13.31
CA LEU A 88 -10.64 19.62 12.74
C LEU A 88 -10.37 21.08 12.36
N ASP A 89 -11.41 21.84 11.98
CA ASP A 89 -11.29 23.30 11.75
C ASP A 89 -10.95 24.09 13.00
N GLN A 90 -11.35 23.58 14.17
CA GLN A 90 -11.09 24.19 15.46
C GLN A 90 -9.79 23.69 16.12
N THR A 91 -9.12 22.72 15.52
CA THR A 91 -7.90 22.10 16.05
C THR A 91 -6.68 22.68 15.35
N ASP A 92 -5.69 23.12 16.13
CA ASP A 92 -4.40 23.52 15.55
C ASP A 92 -3.64 22.30 15.04
N LEU A 93 -3.54 22.19 13.72
CA LEU A 93 -2.85 21.12 13.01
C LEU A 93 -1.56 21.61 12.34
N SER A 94 -1.10 22.84 12.63
CA SER A 94 0.05 23.47 11.95
C SER A 94 1.33 22.67 12.10
N GLY A 95 1.55 22.04 13.26
CA GLY A 95 2.73 21.22 13.54
C GLY A 95 2.74 19.82 12.89
N ILE A 96 1.71 19.45 12.10
CA ILE A 96 1.62 18.16 11.46
C ILE A 96 2.04 18.28 10.00
N GLU A 97 3.04 17.50 9.58
CA GLU A 97 3.48 17.46 8.19
C GLU A 97 2.44 16.78 7.29
N LEU A 98 2.24 17.33 6.08
CA LEU A 98 1.34 16.75 5.09
C LEU A 98 2.02 15.67 4.25
N TYR A 99 3.29 15.84 3.93
CA TYR A 99 4.03 14.96 3.04
C TYR A 99 5.07 14.15 3.81
N VAL A 100 5.25 12.90 3.40
CA VAL A 100 6.39 12.09 3.80
C VAL A 100 7.57 12.53 2.97
N ALA A 101 8.63 13.00 3.63
CA ALA A 101 9.87 13.28 2.93
C ALA A 101 10.44 11.96 2.38
N ALA A 102 10.54 11.85 1.07
CA ALA A 102 11.21 10.72 0.46
C ALA A 102 12.70 10.79 0.81
N ALA A 103 13.25 9.67 1.24
CA ALA A 103 14.70 9.58 1.44
C ALA A 103 15.41 9.89 0.12
N PRO A 104 16.51 10.67 0.13
CA PRO A 104 17.26 10.99 -1.08
C PRO A 104 17.65 9.70 -1.82
N GLY A 105 17.13 9.52 -3.03
CA GLY A 105 17.39 8.34 -3.88
C GLY A 105 16.41 7.18 -3.77
N GLU A 106 15.39 7.23 -2.90
CA GLU A 106 14.35 6.18 -2.80
C GLU A 106 13.06 6.47 -3.57
N GLN A 107 12.92 7.66 -4.14
CA GLN A 107 11.66 8.17 -4.70
C GLN A 107 11.10 7.40 -5.90
N ASP A 108 11.88 6.51 -6.51
CA ASP A 108 11.46 5.78 -7.71
C ASP A 108 11.88 4.31 -7.72
N ARG A 109 12.26 3.76 -6.56
CA ARG A 109 12.73 2.38 -6.45
C ARG A 109 11.56 1.43 -6.22
N GLY A 110 11.30 0.55 -7.19
CA GLY A 110 10.38 -0.57 -7.05
C GLY A 110 10.96 -1.69 -6.19
N TYR A 111 10.09 -2.47 -5.56
CA TYR A 111 10.44 -3.69 -4.85
C TYR A 111 9.62 -4.83 -5.43
N TRP A 112 10.32 -5.87 -5.91
CA TRP A 112 9.74 -6.98 -6.63
C TRP A 112 9.94 -8.27 -5.86
N TRP A 113 8.87 -9.05 -5.73
CA TRP A 113 8.94 -10.37 -5.15
C TRP A 113 9.13 -11.40 -6.26
N LEU A 114 10.28 -12.07 -6.28
CA LEU A 114 10.59 -13.12 -7.26
C LEU A 114 10.63 -14.48 -6.57
N THR A 115 9.73 -15.39 -6.96
CA THR A 115 9.66 -16.74 -6.43
C THR A 115 10.37 -17.73 -7.36
N ALA A 116 11.33 -18.46 -6.83
CA ALA A 116 11.99 -19.57 -7.49
C ALA A 116 11.51 -20.93 -6.93
N ASN A 117 11.44 -21.92 -7.78
CA ASN A 117 11.35 -23.32 -7.37
C ASN A 117 12.76 -23.92 -7.42
N PRO A 118 13.40 -24.24 -6.29
CA PRO A 118 14.79 -24.70 -6.28
C PRO A 118 15.05 -26.03 -7.00
N LYS A 119 13.99 -26.77 -7.34
CA LYS A 119 14.09 -27.96 -8.20
C LYS A 119 14.26 -27.61 -9.68
N ILE A 120 13.98 -26.39 -10.09
CA ILE A 120 14.04 -25.91 -11.47
C ILE A 120 15.16 -24.89 -11.61
N TRP A 121 15.21 -23.93 -10.69
CA TRP A 121 16.18 -22.86 -10.65
C TRP A 121 16.27 -22.32 -9.22
N SER A 122 17.49 -22.11 -8.72
CA SER A 122 17.76 -21.68 -7.36
C SER A 122 18.59 -20.39 -7.35
N PHE A 123 18.24 -19.47 -6.46
CA PHE A 123 19.08 -18.31 -6.16
C PHE A 123 20.41 -18.72 -5.52
N SER A 124 20.43 -19.83 -4.79
CA SER A 124 21.63 -20.34 -4.12
C SER A 124 22.71 -20.82 -5.10
N ASP A 125 22.36 -21.05 -6.37
CA ASP A 125 23.30 -21.43 -7.43
C ASP A 125 23.99 -20.20 -8.07
N ILE A 126 23.58 -18.99 -7.68
CA ILE A 126 24.08 -17.73 -8.25
C ILE A 126 25.08 -17.11 -7.28
N ALA A 127 26.27 -16.79 -7.79
CA ALA A 127 27.28 -16.09 -7.00
C ALA A 127 26.87 -14.64 -6.71
N VAL A 128 27.28 -14.13 -5.55
CA VAL A 128 27.03 -12.72 -5.21
C VAL A 128 27.72 -11.80 -6.23
N GLY A 129 26.93 -10.90 -6.83
CA GLY A 129 27.39 -9.99 -7.88
C GLY A 129 27.26 -10.56 -9.30
N GLU A 130 26.82 -11.80 -9.44
CA GLU A 130 26.54 -12.40 -10.76
C GLU A 130 25.25 -11.83 -11.34
N VAL A 131 25.24 -11.62 -12.67
CA VAL A 131 24.08 -11.11 -13.41
C VAL A 131 23.33 -12.29 -14.03
N GLN A 132 22.06 -12.38 -13.74
CA GLN A 132 21.15 -13.34 -14.36
C GLN A 132 20.17 -12.64 -15.30
N SER A 133 19.88 -13.23 -16.43
CA SER A 133 18.90 -12.72 -17.38
C SER A 133 17.63 -13.58 -17.38
N TYR A 134 16.50 -12.94 -17.53
CA TYR A 134 15.21 -13.61 -17.60
C TYR A 134 14.46 -13.22 -18.87
N THR A 135 13.91 -14.19 -19.60
CA THR A 135 13.21 -13.93 -20.84
C THR A 135 11.72 -13.64 -20.61
N LEU A 136 11.18 -12.67 -21.35
CA LEU A 136 9.76 -12.31 -21.31
C LEU A 136 8.84 -13.39 -21.91
N TYR A 137 9.39 -14.22 -22.77
CA TYR A 137 8.69 -15.28 -23.48
C TYR A 137 9.27 -16.64 -23.12
N ASN A 138 8.42 -17.66 -23.15
CA ASN A 138 8.88 -19.06 -23.02
C ASN A 138 9.45 -19.58 -24.36
N GLU A 139 9.95 -20.79 -24.35
CA GLU A 139 10.54 -21.44 -25.51
C GLU A 139 9.58 -21.58 -26.71
N ASN A 140 8.27 -21.58 -26.45
CA ASN A 140 7.22 -21.64 -27.47
C ASN A 140 6.77 -20.27 -27.99
N GLY A 141 7.44 -19.18 -27.57
CA GLY A 141 7.10 -17.80 -27.96
C GLY A 141 5.88 -17.22 -27.26
N ASN A 142 5.33 -17.88 -26.24
CA ASN A 142 4.22 -17.37 -25.46
C ASN A 142 4.72 -16.46 -24.33
N LYS A 143 3.97 -15.40 -24.04
CA LYS A 143 4.23 -14.51 -22.90
C LYS A 143 4.24 -15.30 -21.58
N ARG A 144 5.26 -15.10 -20.76
CA ARG A 144 5.28 -15.68 -19.42
C ARG A 144 4.20 -15.01 -18.53
N ARG A 145 3.72 -15.73 -17.53
CA ARG A 145 2.67 -15.23 -16.61
C ARG A 145 2.99 -13.88 -15.96
N ILE A 146 4.26 -13.62 -15.73
CA ILE A 146 4.74 -12.41 -15.07
C ILE A 146 5.30 -11.38 -16.07
N PHE A 147 4.92 -11.49 -17.35
CA PHE A 147 5.39 -10.63 -18.44
C PHE A 147 5.25 -9.14 -18.13
N GLN A 148 4.10 -8.71 -17.61
CA GLN A 148 3.85 -7.30 -17.31
C GLN A 148 4.75 -6.79 -16.20
N ASN A 149 4.94 -7.57 -15.12
CA ASN A 149 5.80 -7.18 -14.01
C ASN A 149 7.25 -6.91 -14.47
N PHE A 150 7.75 -7.67 -15.43
CA PHE A 150 9.08 -7.41 -15.99
C PHE A 150 9.16 -6.16 -16.86
N LEU A 151 8.07 -5.80 -17.53
CA LEU A 151 8.01 -4.54 -18.28
C LEU A 151 7.93 -3.31 -17.36
N ASP A 152 7.27 -3.46 -16.22
CA ASP A 152 7.10 -2.38 -15.25
C ASP A 152 8.34 -2.18 -14.36
N ALA A 153 9.21 -3.18 -14.29
CA ALA A 153 10.43 -3.15 -13.51
C ALA A 153 11.49 -2.25 -14.19
N LYS A 154 12.20 -1.47 -13.37
CA LYS A 154 13.14 -0.45 -13.83
C LYS A 154 14.56 -0.72 -13.29
N ALA A 155 15.55 -0.22 -13.99
CA ALA A 155 16.93 -0.23 -13.49
C ALA A 155 17.03 0.49 -12.14
N GLY A 156 17.62 -0.18 -11.16
CA GLY A 156 17.73 0.29 -9.78
C GLY A 156 16.70 -0.29 -8.82
N ASP A 157 15.63 -0.91 -9.32
CA ASP A 157 14.65 -1.62 -8.48
C ASP A 157 15.29 -2.79 -7.73
N MET A 158 14.71 -3.15 -6.58
CA MET A 158 15.17 -4.25 -5.74
C MET A 158 14.34 -5.50 -5.94
N ILE A 159 15.01 -6.64 -5.97
CA ILE A 159 14.37 -7.97 -6.01
C ILE A 159 14.55 -8.63 -4.64
N ILE A 160 13.45 -9.14 -4.08
CA ILE A 160 13.41 -10.03 -2.93
C ILE A 160 13.24 -11.44 -3.47
N GLY A 161 14.30 -12.23 -3.44
CA GLY A 161 14.34 -13.61 -3.91
C GLY A 161 13.84 -14.58 -2.86
N TYR A 162 12.74 -15.24 -3.15
CA TYR A 162 12.13 -16.27 -2.30
C TYR A 162 12.22 -17.63 -2.96
N GLU A 163 12.75 -18.62 -2.27
CA GLU A 163 12.69 -20.02 -2.70
C GLU A 163 11.47 -20.72 -2.10
N SER A 164 10.68 -21.34 -2.99
CA SER A 164 9.50 -22.10 -2.61
C SER A 164 9.87 -23.45 -1.97
N ASN A 165 8.94 -24.37 -1.86
CA ASN A 165 9.17 -25.69 -1.27
C ASN A 165 10.34 -26.44 -1.98
N PRO A 166 11.29 -27.02 -1.23
CA PRO A 166 11.29 -27.29 0.22
C PRO A 166 11.85 -26.17 1.11
N VAL A 167 12.53 -25.17 0.56
CA VAL A 167 13.29 -24.16 1.32
C VAL A 167 12.38 -23.20 2.08
N LYS A 168 11.38 -22.60 1.40
CA LYS A 168 10.38 -21.67 1.96
C LYS A 168 10.98 -20.47 2.70
N GLN A 169 12.01 -19.85 2.13
CA GLN A 169 12.74 -18.73 2.75
C GLN A 169 13.08 -17.65 1.72
N ILE A 170 13.29 -16.43 2.22
CA ILE A 170 13.97 -15.38 1.48
C ILE A 170 15.45 -15.72 1.51
N VAL A 171 16.05 -15.89 0.34
CA VAL A 171 17.43 -16.36 0.17
C VAL A 171 18.32 -15.35 -0.55
N ALA A 172 17.73 -14.37 -1.23
CA ALA A 172 18.49 -13.42 -2.01
C ALA A 172 17.91 -12.01 -1.99
N LEU A 173 18.78 -11.03 -2.12
CA LEU A 173 18.45 -9.66 -2.52
C LEU A 173 19.19 -9.36 -3.82
N GLY A 174 18.47 -8.86 -4.79
CA GLY A 174 19.03 -8.48 -6.09
C GLY A 174 18.66 -7.05 -6.47
N ARG A 175 19.27 -6.55 -7.53
CA ARG A 175 18.94 -5.26 -8.15
C ARG A 175 18.74 -5.46 -9.66
N ILE A 176 17.78 -4.77 -10.21
CA ILE A 176 17.55 -4.69 -11.65
C ILE A 176 18.48 -3.64 -12.28
#